data_855bb40010b8f94bb7e7476ed20747b5
#
_entry.id   855bb40010b8f94bb7e7476ed20747b5
#
_cell.length_a   1.000
_cell.length_b   1.000
_cell.length_c   1.000
_cell.angle_alpha   90.00
_cell.angle_beta   90.00
_cell.angle_gamma   90.00
#
_symmetry.space_group_name_H-M   'P 1'
#
loop_
_entity.id
_entity.type
_entity.pdbx_description
1 polymer ?
#
loop_
_entity_poly.entity_id
_entity_poly.type
_entity_poly.pdbx_seq_one_letter_code
_entity_poly.pdbx_strand_id
1 'polypeptide(L)'
;MNIGLRASVRRKRFDEHIKTNIGFTAALRIGSGAKAADGNGEYFMVYVFLAEGFEEIEALTPVDLLRRAGAEVRTVGVGSKNITGAHGITVACDMSEDEASASIKEAPEALEMTVLPGGMPGTLNLGKSETVSHFLDAAAKRGAYIGAICAAPSVLGAKGLLRGRRAVCYPGFEEKLTGAKIENAGVVRDGNIICARAAGSAVEFALCLVSALKGERAAEEVRHAIIAQ
;
A
#
# COMPACT_ATOMS: atom_id res chain seq x y z
N MET A 1 -20.95 37.65 -38.01
CA MET A 1 -20.69 36.29 -38.48
C MET A 1 -19.20 36.02 -38.43
N ASN A 2 -18.72 35.17 -37.54
CA ASN A 2 -17.37 34.54 -37.41
C ASN A 2 -16.84 34.47 -35.96
N ILE A 3 -17.58 33.82 -35.09
CA ILE A 3 -17.06 33.43 -33.76
C ILE A 3 -17.05 31.90 -33.60
N GLY A 4 -17.67 31.13 -34.51
CA GLY A 4 -17.78 29.66 -34.41
C GLY A 4 -16.55 28.85 -34.84
N LEU A 5 -15.66 29.39 -35.68
CA LEU A 5 -14.55 28.59 -36.27
C LEU A 5 -13.27 28.51 -35.41
N ARG A 6 -13.09 29.47 -34.46
CA ARG A 6 -11.85 29.48 -33.64
C ARG A 6 -11.89 28.50 -32.45
N ALA A 7 -13.05 28.10 -31.99
CA ALA A 7 -13.19 27.15 -30.87
C ALA A 7 -12.96 25.69 -31.30
N SER A 8 -13.33 25.34 -32.53
CA SER A 8 -13.19 23.98 -33.08
C SER A 8 -11.72 23.61 -33.35
N VAL A 9 -10.90 24.55 -33.82
CA VAL A 9 -9.48 24.31 -34.13
C VAL A 9 -8.64 24.17 -32.86
N ARG A 10 -8.97 24.88 -31.78
CA ARG A 10 -8.26 24.71 -30.50
C ARG A 10 -8.55 23.38 -29.82
N ARG A 11 -9.77 22.85 -29.91
CA ARG A 11 -10.13 21.54 -29.34
C ARG A 11 -9.43 20.40 -30.06
N LYS A 12 -9.33 20.43 -31.39
CA LYS A 12 -8.60 19.38 -32.14
C LYS A 12 -7.10 19.37 -31.84
N ARG A 13 -6.46 20.52 -31.65
CA ARG A 13 -5.03 20.58 -31.30
C ARG A 13 -4.74 20.09 -29.88
N PHE A 14 -5.68 20.24 -28.96
CA PHE A 14 -5.52 19.75 -27.58
C PHE A 14 -5.64 18.20 -27.53
N ASP A 15 -6.58 17.64 -28.29
CA ASP A 15 -6.78 16.18 -28.38
C ASP A 15 -5.63 15.45 -29.10
N GLU A 16 -4.96 16.09 -30.08
CA GLU A 16 -3.80 15.49 -30.76
C GLU A 16 -2.53 15.55 -29.90
N HIS A 17 -2.36 16.58 -29.05
CA HIS A 17 -1.19 16.68 -28.16
C HIS A 17 -1.23 15.65 -27.02
N ILE A 18 -2.41 15.24 -26.59
CA ILE A 18 -2.59 14.17 -25.60
C ILE A 18 -2.33 12.79 -26.20
N LYS A 19 -2.61 12.60 -27.49
CA LYS A 19 -2.42 11.29 -28.15
C LYS A 19 -0.96 10.99 -28.53
N THR A 20 -0.10 11.97 -28.66
CA THR A 20 1.30 11.78 -29.11
C THR A 20 2.31 11.65 -27.96
N ASN A 21 1.96 11.95 -26.72
CA ASN A 21 2.90 11.92 -25.60
C ASN A 21 2.60 10.88 -24.52
N ILE A 22 1.58 10.07 -24.68
CA ILE A 22 1.31 8.96 -23.78
C ILE A 22 1.10 7.72 -24.63
N GLY A 23 2.18 6.97 -24.86
CA GLY A 23 2.13 5.59 -25.30
C GLY A 23 1.52 4.70 -24.21
N PHE A 24 0.26 4.97 -23.85
CA PHE A 24 -0.49 4.23 -22.84
C PHE A 24 -1.62 3.46 -23.55
N THR A 25 -1.25 2.37 -24.23
CA THR A 25 -2.20 1.31 -24.55
C THR A 25 -2.15 0.25 -23.43
N ALA A 26 -2.56 0.65 -22.22
CA ALA A 26 -3.05 -0.30 -21.24
C ALA A 26 -4.57 -0.23 -21.31
N ALA A 27 -5.16 -1.15 -22.05
CA ALA A 27 -6.60 -1.36 -22.04
C ALA A 27 -7.03 -1.63 -20.60
N LEU A 28 -7.93 -0.79 -20.09
CA LEU A 28 -8.63 -0.98 -18.83
C LEU A 28 -9.43 -2.30 -18.94
N ARG A 29 -8.83 -3.40 -18.57
CA ARG A 29 -9.54 -4.66 -18.32
C ARG A 29 -10.08 -4.62 -16.89
N ILE A 30 -11.23 -4.02 -16.74
CA ILE A 30 -12.10 -4.28 -15.59
C ILE A 30 -12.76 -5.64 -15.87
N GLY A 31 -12.37 -6.64 -15.14
CA GLY A 31 -13.05 -7.93 -15.16
C GLY A 31 -12.13 -9.13 -15.13
N SER A 32 -12.28 -9.94 -14.09
CA SER A 32 -11.77 -11.31 -13.91
C SER A 32 -10.25 -11.47 -13.82
N GLY A 33 -9.76 -11.66 -12.60
CA GLY A 33 -8.62 -12.46 -12.15
C GLY A 33 -7.57 -12.89 -13.17
N ALA A 34 -6.83 -11.95 -13.76
CA ALA A 34 -5.61 -12.27 -14.46
C ALA A 34 -4.48 -12.24 -13.44
N LYS A 35 -4.06 -13.40 -13.02
CA LYS A 35 -2.97 -13.67 -12.10
C LYS A 35 -1.66 -13.19 -12.73
N ALA A 36 -0.95 -12.24 -12.10
CA ALA A 36 0.43 -11.95 -12.44
C ALA A 36 1.28 -13.10 -11.87
N ALA A 37 1.60 -14.08 -12.71
CA ALA A 37 2.59 -15.09 -12.38
C ALA A 37 3.97 -14.55 -12.74
N ASP A 38 4.98 -14.83 -11.90
CA ASP A 38 6.34 -14.81 -12.39
C ASP A 38 6.53 -15.87 -13.49
N GLY A 39 7.71 -15.87 -14.15
CA GLY A 39 8.01 -16.83 -15.21
C GLY A 39 7.92 -18.31 -14.80
N ASN A 40 7.69 -18.62 -13.50
CA ASN A 40 7.53 -19.94 -12.92
C ASN A 40 6.08 -20.26 -12.52
N GLY A 41 5.13 -19.35 -12.75
CA GLY A 41 3.71 -19.57 -12.40
C GLY A 41 3.39 -19.31 -10.91
N GLU A 42 4.31 -18.78 -10.12
CA GLU A 42 4.08 -18.42 -8.73
C GLU A 42 3.36 -17.06 -8.64
N TYR A 43 2.35 -17.00 -7.78
CA TYR A 43 1.56 -15.79 -7.53
C TYR A 43 2.05 -15.14 -6.25
N PHE A 44 2.53 -13.90 -6.35
CA PHE A 44 2.95 -13.10 -5.23
C PHE A 44 1.90 -12.03 -4.91
N MET A 45 1.54 -11.92 -3.64
CA MET A 45 0.41 -11.10 -3.23
C MET A 45 0.78 -10.14 -2.10
N VAL A 46 0.34 -8.90 -2.25
CA VAL A 46 0.40 -7.86 -1.23
C VAL A 46 -0.97 -7.71 -0.60
N TYR A 47 -1.03 -7.73 0.73
CA TYR A 47 -2.25 -7.48 1.49
C TYR A 47 -2.16 -6.16 2.23
N VAL A 48 -3.12 -5.26 1.98
CA VAL A 48 -3.26 -3.97 2.67
C VAL A 48 -4.51 -4.05 3.54
N PHE A 49 -4.33 -4.02 4.85
CA PHE A 49 -5.43 -4.16 5.81
C PHE A 49 -6.03 -2.80 6.15
N LEU A 50 -7.35 -2.67 5.99
CA LEU A 50 -8.13 -1.50 6.36
C LEU A 50 -9.07 -1.85 7.50
N ALA A 51 -9.13 -1.00 8.53
CA ALA A 51 -10.07 -1.09 9.63
C ALA A 51 -10.77 0.25 9.83
N GLU A 52 -11.98 0.26 10.39
CA GLU A 52 -12.73 1.51 10.65
C GLU A 52 -11.86 2.57 11.30
N GLY A 53 -11.82 3.77 10.72
CA GLY A 53 -10.97 4.88 11.12
C GLY A 53 -9.53 4.80 10.63
N PHE A 54 -9.25 4.06 9.55
CA PHE A 54 -7.94 4.12 8.88
C PHE A 54 -7.68 5.50 8.28
N GLU A 55 -6.41 5.86 8.07
CA GLU A 55 -6.04 7.08 7.35
C GLU A 55 -6.02 6.86 5.85
N GLU A 56 -6.85 7.60 5.12
CA GLU A 56 -7.12 7.38 3.70
C GLU A 56 -5.86 7.51 2.83
N ILE A 57 -5.06 8.56 3.05
CA ILE A 57 -3.84 8.79 2.27
C ILE A 57 -2.83 7.66 2.51
N GLU A 58 -2.71 7.21 3.75
CA GLU A 58 -1.74 6.18 4.16
C GLU A 58 -2.10 4.79 3.63
N ALA A 59 -3.38 4.54 3.40
CA ALA A 59 -3.87 3.29 2.84
C ALA A 59 -3.87 3.30 1.31
N LEU A 60 -4.48 4.32 0.69
CA LEU A 60 -4.77 4.32 -0.73
C LEU A 60 -3.55 4.65 -1.59
N THR A 61 -2.61 5.46 -1.07
CA THR A 61 -1.37 5.75 -1.79
C THR A 61 -0.53 4.47 -2.02
N PRO A 62 -0.24 3.62 -1.02
CA PRO A 62 0.43 2.35 -1.27
C PRO A 62 -0.34 1.43 -2.23
N VAL A 63 -1.67 1.34 -2.10
CA VAL A 63 -2.49 0.53 -3.01
C VAL A 63 -2.34 1.00 -4.45
N ASP A 64 -2.47 2.30 -4.72
CA ASP A 64 -2.34 2.86 -6.07
C ASP A 64 -0.93 2.64 -6.64
N LEU A 65 0.12 3.00 -5.90
CA LEU A 65 1.48 2.95 -6.40
C LEU A 65 1.99 1.53 -6.63
N LEU A 66 1.66 0.60 -5.74
CA LEU A 66 1.98 -0.82 -5.92
C LEU A 66 1.25 -1.42 -7.13
N ARG A 67 -0.03 -1.08 -7.33
CA ARG A 67 -0.79 -1.50 -8.52
C ARG A 67 -0.21 -0.91 -9.81
N ARG A 68 0.24 0.35 -9.80
CA ARG A 68 0.97 0.97 -10.94
C ARG A 68 2.26 0.23 -11.27
N ALA A 69 2.96 -0.28 -10.26
CA ALA A 69 4.16 -1.10 -10.43
C ALA A 69 3.87 -2.55 -10.86
N GLY A 70 2.60 -2.89 -11.14
CA GLY A 70 2.19 -4.24 -11.55
C GLY A 70 2.22 -5.28 -10.41
N ALA A 71 2.14 -4.85 -9.15
CA ALA A 71 1.98 -5.77 -8.03
C ALA A 71 0.50 -6.22 -7.90
N GLU A 72 0.31 -7.49 -7.54
CA GLU A 72 -1.02 -8.00 -7.18
C GLU A 72 -1.36 -7.57 -5.76
N VAL A 73 -2.22 -6.56 -5.62
CA VAL A 73 -2.58 -5.94 -4.34
C VAL A 73 -4.03 -6.21 -4.01
N ARG A 74 -4.27 -6.75 -2.81
CA ARG A 74 -5.60 -6.95 -2.25
C ARG A 74 -5.79 -6.08 -1.00
N THR A 75 -6.82 -5.26 -1.01
CA THR A 75 -7.30 -4.59 0.20
C THR A 75 -8.16 -5.55 1.01
N VAL A 76 -7.90 -5.63 2.32
CA VAL A 76 -8.61 -6.53 3.23
C VAL A 76 -9.33 -5.68 4.27
N GLY A 77 -10.65 -5.79 4.33
CA GLY A 77 -11.45 -5.08 5.32
C GLY A 77 -11.57 -5.86 6.62
N VAL A 78 -11.19 -5.25 7.73
CA VAL A 78 -11.29 -5.81 9.09
C VAL A 78 -12.69 -5.55 9.65
N GLY A 79 -13.42 -6.61 9.93
CA GLY A 79 -14.79 -6.57 10.43
C GLY A 79 -15.86 -6.38 9.36
N SER A 80 -15.55 -5.77 8.21
CA SER A 80 -16.45 -5.54 7.08
C SER A 80 -15.68 -5.39 5.78
N LYS A 81 -16.32 -5.63 4.63
CA LYS A 81 -15.71 -5.29 3.32
C LYS A 81 -15.82 -3.80 2.98
N ASN A 82 -16.75 -3.08 3.59
CA ASN A 82 -16.88 -1.64 3.42
C ASN A 82 -16.35 -0.95 4.67
N ILE A 83 -15.21 -0.31 4.56
CA ILE A 83 -14.51 0.33 5.68
C ILE A 83 -14.47 1.83 5.47
N THR A 84 -14.86 2.58 6.51
CA THR A 84 -14.84 4.05 6.47
C THR A 84 -13.59 4.55 7.18
N GLY A 85 -12.84 5.40 6.47
CA GLY A 85 -11.63 6.04 7.00
C GLY A 85 -11.92 7.15 8.00
N ALA A 86 -10.87 7.67 8.60
CA ALA A 86 -10.92 8.72 9.63
C ALA A 86 -11.53 10.04 9.14
N HIS A 87 -11.51 10.27 7.83
CA HIS A 87 -12.06 11.47 7.16
C HIS A 87 -13.36 11.19 6.40
N GLY A 88 -14.02 10.06 6.66
CA GLY A 88 -15.35 9.74 6.18
C GLY A 88 -15.41 9.16 4.76
N ILE A 89 -14.29 8.77 4.17
CA ILE A 89 -14.26 8.12 2.86
C ILE A 89 -14.42 6.60 3.05
N THR A 90 -15.49 6.03 2.49
CA THR A 90 -15.73 4.59 2.55
C THR A 90 -15.06 3.89 1.36
N VAL A 91 -14.30 2.85 1.66
CA VAL A 91 -13.62 1.98 0.67
C VAL A 91 -14.25 0.60 0.69
N ALA A 92 -14.67 0.13 -0.48
CA ALA A 92 -15.03 -1.27 -0.69
C ALA A 92 -13.75 -2.09 -0.89
N CYS A 93 -13.39 -2.91 0.09
CA CYS A 93 -12.20 -3.76 0.05
C CYS A 93 -12.39 -4.94 -0.91
N ASP A 94 -11.28 -5.40 -1.49
CA ASP A 94 -11.27 -6.56 -2.39
C ASP A 94 -11.67 -7.84 -1.65
N MET A 95 -11.28 -7.97 -0.38
CA MET A 95 -11.47 -9.17 0.44
C MET A 95 -12.00 -8.82 1.83
N SER A 96 -12.73 -9.76 2.44
CA SER A 96 -12.98 -9.82 3.88
C SER A 96 -11.78 -10.49 4.61
N GLU A 97 -11.77 -10.43 5.95
CA GLU A 97 -10.80 -11.16 6.77
C GLU A 97 -10.88 -12.69 6.55
N ASP A 98 -12.09 -13.24 6.39
CA ASP A 98 -12.29 -14.68 6.17
C ASP A 98 -11.71 -15.11 4.81
N GLU A 99 -11.97 -14.33 3.75
CA GLU A 99 -11.42 -14.57 2.42
C GLU A 99 -9.88 -14.48 2.42
N ALA A 100 -9.32 -13.50 3.11
CA ALA A 100 -7.86 -13.36 3.25
C ALA A 100 -7.27 -14.51 4.06
N SER A 101 -7.91 -14.92 5.16
CA SER A 101 -7.48 -16.05 5.99
C SER A 101 -7.54 -17.37 5.23
N ALA A 102 -8.52 -17.57 4.36
CA ALA A 102 -8.59 -18.73 3.48
C ALA A 102 -7.45 -18.71 2.46
N SER A 103 -7.22 -17.56 1.81
CA SER A 103 -6.17 -17.38 0.81
C SER A 103 -4.77 -17.69 1.35
N ILE A 104 -4.41 -17.17 2.55
CA ILE A 104 -3.08 -17.43 3.13
C ILE A 104 -2.91 -18.87 3.62
N LYS A 105 -4.00 -19.56 3.99
CA LYS A 105 -3.96 -20.98 4.35
C LYS A 105 -3.75 -21.87 3.12
N GLU A 106 -4.39 -21.51 2.00
CA GLU A 106 -4.31 -22.24 0.74
C GLU A 106 -2.93 -22.08 0.08
N ALA A 107 -2.39 -20.85 0.06
CA ALA A 107 -1.13 -20.52 -0.58
C ALA A 107 -0.26 -19.60 0.31
N PRO A 108 0.27 -20.10 1.44
CA PRO A 108 1.08 -19.30 2.34
C PRO A 108 2.35 -18.74 1.68
N GLU A 109 2.88 -19.43 0.67
CA GLU A 109 4.04 -19.01 -0.12
C GLU A 109 3.77 -17.77 -0.96
N ALA A 110 2.51 -17.49 -1.30
CA ALA A 110 2.12 -16.33 -2.08
C ALA A 110 2.21 -15.01 -1.31
N LEU A 111 2.35 -15.02 0.02
CA LEU A 111 2.49 -13.82 0.82
C LEU A 111 3.84 -13.15 0.57
N GLU A 112 3.83 -12.01 -0.10
CA GLU A 112 5.04 -11.23 -0.39
C GLU A 112 5.14 -9.97 0.49
N MET A 113 3.99 -9.36 0.84
CA MET A 113 3.98 -8.16 1.69
C MET A 113 2.66 -8.02 2.45
N THR A 114 2.75 -7.53 3.70
CA THR A 114 1.63 -7.07 4.51
C THR A 114 1.80 -5.59 4.82
N VAL A 115 0.78 -4.76 4.57
CA VAL A 115 0.82 -3.31 4.79
C VAL A 115 -0.29 -2.89 5.74
N LEU A 116 0.10 -2.10 6.76
CA LEU A 116 -0.80 -1.53 7.77
C LEU A 116 -0.77 0.01 7.69
N PRO A 117 -1.85 0.68 7.26
CA PRO A 117 -2.00 2.11 7.39
C PRO A 117 -2.24 2.50 8.84
N GLY A 118 -2.02 3.77 9.16
CA GLY A 118 -2.37 4.35 10.44
C GLY A 118 -3.82 4.82 10.49
N GLY A 119 -4.03 5.94 11.17
CA GLY A 119 -5.35 6.46 11.50
C GLY A 119 -5.87 5.93 12.84
N MET A 120 -6.75 6.70 13.47
CA MET A 120 -7.36 6.33 14.75
C MET A 120 -8.88 6.41 14.61
N PRO A 121 -9.63 5.38 15.04
CA PRO A 121 -9.19 4.18 15.77
C PRO A 121 -8.67 3.03 14.89
N GLY A 122 -8.42 3.23 13.58
CA GLY A 122 -8.02 2.19 12.62
C GLY A 122 -6.85 1.34 13.11
N THR A 123 -5.75 1.98 13.58
CA THR A 123 -4.60 1.27 14.13
C THR A 123 -4.95 0.38 15.33
N LEU A 124 -5.85 0.84 16.23
CA LEU A 124 -6.28 0.03 17.37
C LEU A 124 -7.10 -1.18 16.91
N ASN A 125 -7.93 -0.99 15.90
CA ASN A 125 -8.75 -2.06 15.33
C ASN A 125 -7.88 -3.10 14.59
N LEU A 126 -6.88 -2.65 13.82
CA LEU A 126 -5.88 -3.54 13.22
C LEU A 126 -5.13 -4.36 14.29
N GLY A 127 -4.72 -3.71 15.38
CA GLY A 127 -4.00 -4.37 16.47
C GLY A 127 -4.81 -5.41 17.25
N LYS A 128 -6.15 -5.38 17.14
CA LYS A 128 -7.07 -6.36 17.76
C LYS A 128 -7.43 -7.52 16.83
N SER A 129 -7.20 -7.38 15.52
CA SER A 129 -7.56 -8.40 14.54
C SER A 129 -6.62 -9.60 14.63
N GLU A 130 -7.19 -10.78 14.85
CA GLU A 130 -6.44 -12.05 14.82
C GLU A 130 -5.90 -12.34 13.41
N THR A 131 -6.65 -11.96 12.37
CA THR A 131 -6.24 -12.12 10.98
C THR A 131 -4.99 -11.27 10.70
N VAL A 132 -4.98 -9.99 11.09
CA VAL A 132 -3.79 -9.12 10.97
C VAL A 132 -2.61 -9.72 11.72
N SER A 133 -2.84 -10.17 12.96
CA SER A 133 -1.81 -10.82 13.78
C SER A 133 -1.21 -12.05 13.05
N HIS A 134 -2.05 -12.89 12.48
CA HIS A 134 -1.63 -14.09 11.74
C HIS A 134 -0.80 -13.74 10.49
N PHE A 135 -1.22 -12.72 9.72
CA PHE A 135 -0.47 -12.27 8.54
C PHE A 135 0.91 -11.69 8.90
N LEU A 136 1.01 -10.94 10.00
CA LEU A 136 2.29 -10.45 10.50
C LEU A 136 3.22 -11.58 10.94
N ASP A 137 2.70 -12.59 11.62
CA ASP A 137 3.47 -13.77 12.04
C ASP A 137 3.95 -14.59 10.81
N ALA A 138 3.07 -14.79 9.84
CA ALA A 138 3.41 -15.46 8.59
C ALA A 138 4.48 -14.67 7.80
N ALA A 139 4.33 -13.35 7.68
CA ALA A 139 5.30 -12.51 7.01
C ALA A 139 6.67 -12.55 7.71
N ALA A 140 6.69 -12.43 9.04
CA ALA A 140 7.93 -12.50 9.83
C ALA A 140 8.64 -13.86 9.68
N LYS A 141 7.88 -14.96 9.74
CA LYS A 141 8.42 -16.33 9.60
C LYS A 141 9.01 -16.59 8.23
N ARG A 142 8.40 -16.03 7.18
CA ARG A 142 8.82 -16.24 5.78
C ARG A 142 9.88 -15.24 5.30
N GLY A 143 10.11 -14.16 6.03
CA GLY A 143 10.91 -13.03 5.57
C GLY A 143 10.21 -12.17 4.53
N ALA A 144 8.87 -12.29 4.39
CA ALA A 144 8.07 -11.40 3.56
C ALA A 144 8.11 -9.97 4.10
N TYR A 145 7.83 -8.99 3.24
CA TYR A 145 7.89 -7.59 3.64
C TYR A 145 6.73 -7.21 4.56
N ILE A 146 7.00 -6.30 5.49
CA ILE A 146 6.01 -5.69 6.37
C ILE A 146 6.15 -4.17 6.27
N GLY A 147 5.10 -3.51 5.78
CA GLY A 147 4.97 -2.06 5.74
C GLY A 147 4.04 -1.56 6.84
N ALA A 148 4.43 -0.52 7.57
CA ALA A 148 3.57 0.12 8.56
C ALA A 148 3.84 1.63 8.63
N ILE A 149 2.79 2.45 8.64
CA ILE A 149 2.94 3.90 8.61
C ILE A 149 2.20 4.56 9.78
N CYS A 150 2.69 5.72 10.23
CA CYS A 150 2.05 6.59 11.22
C CYS A 150 1.95 5.93 12.60
N ALA A 151 0.75 5.62 13.08
CA ALA A 151 0.53 4.91 14.32
C ALA A 151 0.71 3.38 14.20
N ALA A 152 0.60 2.81 12.99
CA ALA A 152 0.60 1.36 12.77
C ALA A 152 1.91 0.64 13.15
N PRO A 153 3.12 1.25 13.13
CA PRO A 153 4.33 0.62 13.68
C PRO A 153 4.18 0.17 15.13
N SER A 154 3.25 0.78 15.91
CA SER A 154 2.94 0.33 17.29
C SER A 154 2.38 -1.10 17.32
N VAL A 155 1.67 -1.54 16.29
CA VAL A 155 1.18 -2.92 16.17
C VAL A 155 2.36 -3.89 16.02
N LEU A 156 3.37 -3.51 15.24
CA LEU A 156 4.61 -4.28 15.07
C LEU A 156 5.42 -4.31 16.38
N GLY A 157 5.48 -3.17 17.10
CA GLY A 157 6.12 -3.06 18.40
C GLY A 157 5.50 -3.99 19.44
N ALA A 158 4.17 -4.02 19.53
CA ALA A 158 3.42 -4.90 20.42
C ALA A 158 3.69 -6.39 20.15
N LYS A 159 3.94 -6.77 18.88
CA LYS A 159 4.33 -8.12 18.49
C LYS A 159 5.83 -8.42 18.66
N GLY A 160 6.63 -7.44 19.08
CA GLY A 160 8.07 -7.58 19.24
C GLY A 160 8.87 -7.66 17.94
N LEU A 161 8.24 -7.39 16.79
CA LEU A 161 8.87 -7.46 15.46
C LEU A 161 9.92 -6.36 15.24
N LEU A 162 9.90 -5.29 16.05
CA LEU A 162 10.82 -4.16 15.97
C LEU A 162 12.05 -4.27 16.88
N ARG A 163 12.20 -5.35 17.65
CA ARG A 163 13.35 -5.49 18.57
C ARG A 163 14.69 -5.43 17.83
N GLY A 164 15.53 -4.45 18.20
CA GLY A 164 16.83 -4.20 17.59
C GLY A 164 16.78 -3.60 16.18
N ARG A 165 15.60 -3.39 15.61
CA ARG A 165 15.38 -2.80 14.29
C ARG A 165 15.32 -1.28 14.35
N ARG A 166 15.75 -0.63 13.28
CA ARG A 166 15.49 0.82 13.06
C ARG A 166 14.05 1.01 12.65
N ALA A 167 13.38 2.00 13.22
CA ALA A 167 11.99 2.28 12.91
C ALA A 167 11.65 3.75 13.13
N VAL A 168 10.55 4.19 12.53
CA VAL A 168 9.92 5.50 12.71
C VAL A 168 8.42 5.30 12.86
N CYS A 169 7.76 6.21 13.56
CA CYS A 169 6.30 6.24 13.70
C CYS A 169 5.80 7.68 13.78
N TYR A 170 4.50 7.84 13.95
CA TYR A 170 3.90 9.13 14.27
C TYR A 170 4.43 9.64 15.62
N PRO A 171 4.77 10.94 15.75
CA PRO A 171 5.27 11.53 16.99
C PRO A 171 4.34 11.25 18.19
N GLY A 172 4.93 10.75 19.27
CA GLY A 172 4.21 10.33 20.47
C GLY A 172 3.84 8.83 20.53
N PHE A 173 4.21 8.05 19.49
CA PHE A 173 4.04 6.59 19.51
C PHE A 173 5.34 5.82 19.74
N GLU A 174 6.47 6.50 19.91
CA GLU A 174 7.81 5.91 20.01
C GLU A 174 7.93 4.87 21.12
N GLU A 175 7.33 5.13 22.30
CA GLU A 175 7.37 4.20 23.43
C GLU A 175 6.65 2.87 23.14
N LYS A 176 5.73 2.86 22.18
CA LYS A 176 5.02 1.65 21.74
C LYS A 176 5.84 0.77 20.80
N LEU A 177 6.95 1.27 20.27
CA LEU A 177 7.86 0.53 19.40
C LEU A 177 8.89 -0.23 20.23
N THR A 178 8.44 -1.16 21.06
CA THR A 178 9.24 -1.84 22.09
C THR A 178 10.54 -2.44 21.52
N GLY A 179 11.68 -1.92 21.97
CA GLY A 179 13.01 -2.40 21.60
C GLY A 179 13.51 -1.93 20.23
N ALA A 180 12.78 -1.03 19.56
CA ALA A 180 13.24 -0.42 18.33
C ALA A 180 14.31 0.66 18.57
N LYS A 181 15.13 0.89 17.55
CA LYS A 181 16.02 2.05 17.43
C LYS A 181 15.26 3.12 16.65
N ILE A 182 14.78 4.13 17.37
CA ILE A 182 13.94 5.18 16.79
C ILE A 182 14.80 6.12 15.94
N GLU A 183 14.36 6.37 14.69
CA GLU A 183 14.98 7.29 13.77
C GLU A 183 14.13 8.53 13.51
N ASN A 184 14.78 9.66 13.22
CA ASN A 184 14.11 10.89 12.79
C ASN A 184 14.14 10.99 11.27
N ALA A 185 13.31 10.18 10.61
CA ALA A 185 13.22 10.13 9.14
C ALA A 185 11.75 10.09 8.69
N GLY A 186 11.49 10.36 7.42
CA GLY A 186 10.16 10.19 6.82
C GLY A 186 9.81 8.72 6.61
N VAL A 187 10.79 7.94 6.13
CA VAL A 187 10.69 6.50 5.89
C VAL A 187 11.96 5.81 6.36
N VAL A 188 11.84 4.66 6.98
CA VAL A 188 12.95 3.80 7.43
C VAL A 188 12.70 2.39 6.93
N ARG A 189 13.67 1.84 6.19
CA ARG A 189 13.71 0.41 5.84
C ARG A 189 14.83 -0.26 6.63
N ASP A 190 14.50 -1.36 7.30
CA ASP A 190 15.46 -2.23 7.98
C ASP A 190 15.15 -3.69 7.62
N GLY A 191 15.91 -4.21 6.66
CA GLY A 191 15.67 -5.53 6.07
C GLY A 191 14.31 -5.59 5.37
N ASN A 192 13.45 -6.45 5.86
CA ASN A 192 12.09 -6.65 5.34
C ASN A 192 11.00 -5.82 6.06
N ILE A 193 11.36 -4.95 7.00
CA ILE A 193 10.41 -4.05 7.68
C ILE A 193 10.60 -2.64 7.16
N ILE A 194 9.50 -1.99 6.79
CA ILE A 194 9.46 -0.63 6.26
C ILE A 194 8.47 0.17 7.09
N CYS A 195 8.97 1.17 7.81
CA CYS A 195 8.15 2.06 8.62
C CYS A 195 8.16 3.48 8.03
N ALA A 196 7.05 4.19 8.14
CA ALA A 196 6.96 5.59 7.75
C ALA A 196 6.29 6.45 8.83
N ARG A 197 6.59 7.76 8.79
CA ARG A 197 6.28 8.66 9.89
C ARG A 197 4.81 9.04 9.98
N ALA A 198 4.20 9.44 8.87
CA ALA A 198 2.83 9.97 8.81
C ALA A 198 2.35 10.13 7.37
N ALA A 199 1.10 10.58 7.19
CA ALA A 199 0.46 10.82 5.90
C ALA A 199 1.31 11.65 4.92
N GLY A 200 2.06 12.65 5.41
CA GLY A 200 3.00 13.43 4.60
C GLY A 200 4.15 12.62 3.99
N SER A 201 4.39 11.40 4.47
CA SER A 201 5.40 10.47 3.95
C SER A 201 4.79 9.35 3.09
N ALA A 202 3.48 9.37 2.80
CA ALA A 202 2.76 8.26 2.18
C ALA A 202 3.30 7.92 0.77
N VAL A 203 3.66 8.91 -0.04
CA VAL A 203 4.22 8.70 -1.38
C VAL A 203 5.60 8.05 -1.29
N GLU A 204 6.50 8.59 -0.46
CA GLU A 204 7.84 8.02 -0.27
C GLU A 204 7.78 6.62 0.35
N PHE A 205 6.84 6.39 1.27
CA PHE A 205 6.58 5.07 1.83
C PHE A 205 6.17 4.09 0.74
N ALA A 206 5.18 4.45 -0.08
CA ALA A 206 4.70 3.59 -1.16
C ALA A 206 5.79 3.30 -2.20
N LEU A 207 6.60 4.30 -2.58
CA LEU A 207 7.75 4.10 -3.48
C LEU A 207 8.82 3.18 -2.85
N CYS A 208 9.05 3.28 -1.54
CA CYS A 208 9.94 2.37 -0.82
C CYS A 208 9.39 0.92 -0.81
N LEU A 209 8.07 0.73 -0.68
CA LEU A 209 7.42 -0.58 -0.82
C LEU A 209 7.58 -1.13 -2.25
N VAL A 210 7.37 -0.29 -3.28
CA VAL A 210 7.60 -0.66 -4.69
C VAL A 210 9.06 -1.07 -4.91
N SER A 211 10.01 -0.26 -4.43
CA SER A 211 11.44 -0.58 -4.54
C SER A 211 11.79 -1.91 -3.87
N ALA A 212 11.22 -2.17 -2.69
CA ALA A 212 11.44 -3.42 -1.97
C ALA A 212 10.94 -4.65 -2.75
N LEU A 213 9.80 -4.50 -3.44
CA LEU A 213 9.09 -5.59 -4.11
C LEU A 213 9.55 -5.81 -5.56
N LYS A 214 9.78 -4.72 -6.29
CA LYS A 214 10.02 -4.71 -7.75
C LYS A 214 11.36 -4.09 -8.16
N GLY A 215 12.13 -3.61 -7.18
CA GLY A 215 13.44 -2.96 -7.39
C GLY A 215 13.35 -1.45 -7.64
N GLU A 216 14.50 -0.78 -7.49
CA GLU A 216 14.62 0.68 -7.59
C GLU A 216 14.13 1.23 -8.93
N ARG A 217 14.40 0.53 -10.05
CA ARG A 217 13.96 0.96 -11.37
C ARG A 217 12.44 1.09 -11.46
N ALA A 218 11.71 0.12 -10.93
CA ALA A 218 10.23 0.15 -10.93
C ALA A 218 9.71 1.30 -10.05
N ALA A 219 10.33 1.55 -8.91
CA ALA A 219 9.98 2.68 -8.05
C ALA A 219 10.20 4.01 -8.76
N GLU A 220 11.31 4.17 -9.49
CA GLU A 220 11.61 5.39 -10.23
C GLU A 220 10.65 5.59 -11.42
N GLU A 221 10.30 4.53 -12.16
CA GLU A 221 9.29 4.58 -13.21
C GLU A 221 7.93 5.04 -12.66
N VAL A 222 7.52 4.55 -11.47
CA VAL A 222 6.29 5.00 -10.80
C VAL A 222 6.42 6.46 -10.34
N ARG A 223 7.56 6.86 -9.73
CA ARG A 223 7.83 8.25 -9.32
C ARG A 223 7.66 9.21 -10.48
N HIS A 224 8.25 8.91 -11.63
CA HIS A 224 8.09 9.72 -12.84
C HIS A 224 6.65 9.75 -13.35
N ALA A 225 5.95 8.63 -13.33
CA ALA A 225 4.57 8.54 -13.81
C ALA A 225 3.59 9.39 -12.98
N ILE A 226 3.84 9.55 -11.68
CA ILE A 226 3.02 10.39 -10.78
C ILE A 226 3.58 11.81 -10.62
N ILE A 227 4.70 12.15 -11.28
CA ILE A 227 5.38 13.47 -11.21
C ILE A 227 5.75 13.82 -9.75
N ALA A 228 6.16 12.83 -8.95
CA ALA A 228 6.66 13.07 -7.60
C ALA A 228 8.09 13.63 -7.64
N GLN A 229 8.37 14.62 -6.76
CA GLN A 229 9.69 15.27 -6.61
C GLN A 229 10.61 14.43 -5.75
#